data_fc4bf6d321e700b637de6372f937062e
#
_entry.id   fc4bf6d321e700b637de6372f937062e
#
_cell.length_a   1.000
_cell.length_b   1.000
_cell.length_c   1.000
_cell.angle_alpha   90.00
_cell.angle_beta   90.00
_cell.angle_gamma   90.00
#
_symmetry.space_group_name_H-M   'P 1'
#
loop_
_entity.id
_entity.type
_entity.pdbx_description
1 polymer ?
#
loop_
_entity_poly.entity_id
_entity_poly.type
_entity_poly.pdbx_seq_one_letter_code
_entity_poly.pdbx_strand_id
1 'polypeptide(L)'
;MDKKSPGQTGKDQRIETGVNRGKEIEIFITNHRVRASEGETIGAVLTAIGMRQVRHAPQLKDFRGLYCCMGSCYGCLVTVNGRPNERACVTPAQAGQQITLQEGFGRPDMASPDPAPARLVRREVPLVIIGGGPGGLSAAIAAANTGAKVLVIDENLQAGGQIYRQLPQTFQVEAPAILGSDYVDGRSLFGQVQELSNAITIWNDALVWSVGESNQLVVTRGNELVLLDAKSIVVSTGAYERPVPVPGWTLPGVMTAGGAQVLLKNQRVRPGRRVLLAGNGPLQLVVANQMLDAGMEVI
;
A
#
# COMPACT_ATOMS: atom_id res chain seq x y z
N MET A 1 15.92 -36.02 -7.01
CA MET A 1 15.95 -34.89 -6.07
C MET A 1 14.70 -34.07 -6.34
N ASP A 2 13.69 -34.27 -5.52
CA ASP A 2 12.42 -33.55 -5.66
C ASP A 2 12.66 -32.05 -5.45
N LYS A 3 12.46 -31.28 -6.51
CA LYS A 3 12.41 -29.82 -6.46
C LYS A 3 11.14 -29.44 -5.74
N LYS A 4 11.21 -29.30 -4.39
CA LYS A 4 10.12 -28.67 -3.63
C LYS A 4 9.80 -27.31 -4.28
N SER A 5 8.53 -27.12 -4.60
CA SER A 5 8.01 -25.87 -5.13
C SER A 5 8.48 -24.69 -4.28
N PRO A 6 9.00 -23.61 -4.85
CA PRO A 6 9.40 -22.44 -4.06
C PRO A 6 8.14 -21.86 -3.41
N GLY A 7 8.04 -21.92 -2.08
CA GLY A 7 7.01 -21.21 -1.33
C GLY A 7 6.12 -22.01 -0.39
N GLN A 8 6.17 -23.33 -0.35
CA GLN A 8 5.34 -24.11 0.59
C GLN A 8 6.14 -24.61 1.81
N THR A 9 6.78 -23.73 2.56
CA THR A 9 7.50 -24.10 3.79
C THR A 9 6.78 -23.69 5.08
N GLY A 10 5.52 -23.30 5.04
CA GLY A 10 4.81 -22.90 6.25
C GLY A 10 3.28 -22.87 6.09
N LYS A 11 2.57 -22.83 7.22
CA LYS A 11 1.13 -22.52 7.23
C LYS A 11 0.94 -21.14 6.63
N ASP A 12 -0.15 -20.95 5.87
CA ASP A 12 -0.59 -19.65 5.33
C ASP A 12 -0.56 -18.58 6.44
N GLN A 13 0.00 -17.41 6.11
CA GLN A 13 0.14 -16.29 7.06
C GLN A 13 -1.08 -15.35 7.04
N ARG A 14 -2.11 -15.65 6.26
CA ARG A 14 -3.35 -14.87 6.26
C ARG A 14 -4.06 -14.95 7.62
N ILE A 15 -4.66 -13.84 8.02
CA ILE A 15 -5.48 -13.73 9.23
C ILE A 15 -6.92 -13.71 8.76
N GLU A 16 -7.63 -14.81 8.97
CA GLU A 16 -9.01 -14.99 8.51
C GLU A 16 -10.04 -14.46 9.52
N THR A 17 -9.64 -14.30 10.79
CA THR A 17 -10.55 -13.88 11.87
C THR A 17 -11.17 -12.52 11.59
N GLY A 18 -12.50 -12.45 11.55
CA GLY A 18 -13.29 -11.22 11.44
C GLY A 18 -13.34 -10.58 10.05
N VAL A 19 -12.77 -11.25 9.05
CA VAL A 19 -12.71 -10.72 7.67
C VAL A 19 -12.92 -11.84 6.66
N ASN A 20 -13.93 -11.68 5.81
CA ASN A 20 -14.07 -12.46 4.58
C ASN A 20 -13.31 -11.76 3.47
N ARG A 21 -12.33 -12.45 2.91
CA ARG A 21 -11.55 -11.91 1.79
C ARG A 21 -12.40 -11.79 0.54
N GLY A 22 -11.96 -10.97 -0.40
CA GLY A 22 -12.58 -10.88 -1.72
C GLY A 22 -12.56 -12.22 -2.46
N LYS A 23 -13.15 -12.22 -3.65
CA LYS A 23 -13.22 -13.41 -4.51
C LYS A 23 -11.85 -14.06 -4.66
N GLU A 24 -11.80 -15.39 -4.52
CA GLU A 24 -10.59 -16.15 -4.78
C GLU A 24 -10.20 -16.04 -6.26
N ILE A 25 -8.94 -15.75 -6.49
CA ILE A 25 -8.32 -15.66 -7.81
C ILE A 25 -7.04 -16.49 -7.85
N GLU A 26 -6.58 -16.77 -9.05
CA GLU A 26 -5.34 -17.50 -9.27
C GLU A 26 -4.33 -16.60 -9.96
N ILE A 27 -3.11 -16.62 -9.46
CA ILE A 27 -1.94 -15.99 -10.05
C ILE A 27 -0.83 -17.02 -10.20
N PHE A 28 0.15 -16.74 -11.02
CA PHE A 28 1.29 -17.62 -11.25
C PHE A 28 2.57 -16.96 -10.77
N ILE A 29 3.28 -17.61 -9.86
CA ILE A 29 4.56 -17.14 -9.35
C ILE A 29 5.64 -18.11 -9.79
N THR A 30 6.55 -17.65 -10.66
CA THR A 30 7.60 -18.51 -11.26
C THR A 30 7.02 -19.82 -11.82
N ASN A 31 5.93 -19.71 -12.60
CA ASN A 31 5.16 -20.80 -13.19
C ASN A 31 4.41 -21.71 -12.21
N HIS A 32 4.39 -21.41 -10.92
CA HIS A 32 3.59 -22.14 -9.94
C HIS A 32 2.27 -21.42 -9.70
N ARG A 33 1.17 -22.17 -9.77
CA ARG A 33 -0.18 -21.69 -9.47
C ARG A 33 -0.30 -21.36 -7.97
N VAL A 34 -0.74 -20.16 -7.66
CA VAL A 34 -0.89 -19.65 -6.30
C VAL A 34 -2.27 -19.02 -6.14
N ARG A 35 -2.92 -19.34 -5.03
CA ARG A 35 -4.22 -18.75 -4.65
C ARG A 35 -3.98 -17.37 -4.05
N ALA A 36 -4.77 -16.42 -4.51
CA ALA A 36 -4.83 -15.05 -4.01
C ALA A 36 -6.31 -14.64 -3.86
N SER A 37 -6.57 -13.50 -3.27
CA SER A 37 -7.90 -12.90 -3.21
C SER A 37 -7.89 -11.53 -3.87
N GLU A 38 -8.98 -11.17 -4.52
CA GLU A 38 -9.15 -9.80 -5.02
C GLU A 38 -8.96 -8.80 -3.89
N GLY A 39 -8.15 -7.77 -4.13
CA GLY A 39 -7.76 -6.77 -3.13
C GLY A 39 -6.43 -7.05 -2.44
N GLU A 40 -5.88 -8.26 -2.51
CA GLU A 40 -4.52 -8.50 -2.05
C GLU A 40 -3.51 -7.84 -2.99
N THR A 41 -2.39 -7.36 -2.43
CA THR A 41 -1.23 -6.99 -3.24
C THR A 41 -0.37 -8.23 -3.52
N ILE A 42 0.42 -8.19 -4.61
CA ILE A 42 1.37 -9.26 -4.90
C ILE A 42 2.29 -9.52 -3.71
N GLY A 43 2.76 -8.46 -3.03
CA GLY A 43 3.60 -8.56 -1.84
C GLY A 43 2.90 -9.25 -0.67
N ALA A 44 1.61 -8.99 -0.46
CA ALA A 44 0.82 -9.68 0.55
C ALA A 44 0.68 -11.17 0.25
N VAL A 45 0.41 -11.53 -1.02
CA VAL A 45 0.35 -12.94 -1.44
C VAL A 45 1.68 -13.65 -1.22
N LEU A 46 2.80 -13.03 -1.65
CA LEU A 46 4.14 -13.59 -1.43
C LEU A 46 4.42 -13.83 0.05
N THR A 47 4.07 -12.85 0.91
CA THR A 47 4.22 -12.99 2.36
C THR A 47 3.33 -14.09 2.92
N ALA A 48 2.07 -14.17 2.47
CA ALA A 48 1.10 -15.16 2.93
C ALA A 48 1.55 -16.60 2.69
N ILE A 49 2.17 -16.86 1.54
CA ILE A 49 2.72 -18.19 1.21
C ILE A 49 4.12 -18.44 1.79
N GLY A 50 4.68 -17.49 2.56
CA GLY A 50 5.99 -17.60 3.19
C GLY A 50 7.18 -17.28 2.28
N MET A 51 6.94 -16.68 1.11
CA MET A 51 7.99 -16.31 0.18
C MET A 51 8.58 -14.94 0.53
N ARG A 52 9.78 -14.94 1.06
CA ARG A 52 10.46 -13.71 1.52
C ARG A 52 11.43 -13.12 0.50
N GLN A 53 11.95 -13.96 -0.38
CA GLN A 53 12.90 -13.55 -1.42
C GLN A 53 12.12 -13.13 -2.66
N VAL A 54 12.35 -11.91 -3.12
CA VAL A 54 11.57 -11.29 -4.22
C VAL A 54 12.45 -10.96 -5.43
N ARG A 55 13.68 -10.53 -5.18
CA ARG A 55 14.65 -10.27 -6.26
C ARG A 55 16.10 -10.43 -5.80
N HIS A 56 17.02 -10.56 -6.75
CA HIS A 56 18.46 -10.42 -6.54
C HIS A 56 18.91 -8.97 -6.68
N ALA A 57 19.76 -8.52 -5.78
CA ALA A 57 20.41 -7.21 -5.91
C ALA A 57 21.49 -7.24 -7.01
N PRO A 58 21.58 -6.17 -7.86
CA PRO A 58 22.46 -6.19 -9.02
C PRO A 58 23.96 -6.38 -8.69
N GLN A 59 24.42 -5.79 -7.60
CA GLN A 59 25.85 -5.73 -7.25
C GLN A 59 26.27 -6.78 -6.22
N LEU A 60 25.47 -7.01 -5.21
CA LEU A 60 25.82 -7.84 -4.07
C LEU A 60 25.39 -9.30 -4.22
N LYS A 61 24.64 -9.64 -5.27
CA LYS A 61 23.99 -10.94 -5.49
C LYS A 61 23.15 -11.42 -4.29
N ASP A 62 22.78 -10.53 -3.39
CA ASP A 62 21.95 -10.80 -2.23
C ASP A 62 20.48 -10.80 -2.63
N PHE A 63 19.70 -11.62 -1.96
CA PHE A 63 18.26 -11.55 -2.07
C PHE A 63 17.69 -10.32 -1.37
N ARG A 64 16.63 -9.75 -1.94
CA ARG A 64 15.82 -8.68 -1.38
C ARG A 64 14.41 -9.17 -1.13
N GLY A 65 13.76 -8.58 -0.15
CA GLY A 65 12.38 -8.85 0.20
C GLY A 65 11.53 -7.59 0.27
N LEU A 66 10.34 -7.73 0.84
CA LEU A 66 9.52 -6.58 1.21
C LEU A 66 10.19 -5.87 2.40
N TYR A 67 10.30 -4.54 2.30
CA TYR A 67 10.91 -3.73 3.35
C TYR A 67 9.98 -2.62 3.86
N CYS A 68 9.63 -1.63 3.04
CA CYS A 68 8.79 -0.51 3.47
C CYS A 68 7.28 -0.76 3.34
N CYS A 69 6.85 -1.63 2.45
CA CYS A 69 5.45 -1.92 2.10
C CYS A 69 4.60 -0.69 1.70
N MET A 70 5.24 0.42 1.31
CA MET A 70 4.59 1.67 0.89
C MET A 70 5.07 2.17 -0.48
N GLY A 71 5.77 1.33 -1.24
CA GLY A 71 6.22 1.66 -2.58
C GLY A 71 7.47 2.53 -2.71
N SER A 72 8.09 2.98 -1.62
CA SER A 72 9.17 3.99 -1.66
C SER A 72 10.58 3.41 -1.80
N CYS A 73 10.86 2.19 -1.30
CA CYS A 73 12.22 1.67 -1.17
C CYS A 73 12.72 0.86 -2.37
N TYR A 74 11.85 0.49 -3.29
CA TYR A 74 12.16 -0.37 -4.46
C TYR A 74 12.81 -1.72 -4.12
N GLY A 75 12.67 -2.21 -2.88
CA GLY A 75 13.19 -3.51 -2.43
C GLY A 75 12.45 -4.69 -3.05
N CYS A 76 11.13 -4.55 -3.24
CA CYS A 76 10.21 -5.62 -3.62
C CYS A 76 9.88 -5.65 -5.13
N LEU A 77 10.82 -5.28 -6.00
CA LEU A 77 10.58 -5.29 -7.45
C LEU A 77 10.42 -6.72 -7.98
N VAL A 78 9.40 -6.89 -8.81
CA VAL A 78 9.07 -8.12 -9.55
C VAL A 78 8.81 -7.79 -11.01
N THR A 79 8.78 -8.82 -11.85
CA THR A 79 8.26 -8.71 -13.22
C THR A 79 6.84 -9.26 -13.25
N VAL A 80 5.88 -8.48 -13.75
CA VAL A 80 4.46 -8.84 -13.86
C VAL A 80 4.07 -8.85 -15.34
N ASN A 81 3.60 -9.98 -15.84
CA ASN A 81 3.22 -10.15 -17.25
C ASN A 81 4.31 -9.67 -18.23
N GLY A 82 5.58 -9.94 -17.91
CA GLY A 82 6.73 -9.50 -18.71
C GLY A 82 7.17 -8.05 -18.44
N ARG A 83 6.39 -7.24 -17.73
CA ARG A 83 6.74 -5.87 -17.36
C ARG A 83 7.60 -5.85 -16.10
N PRO A 84 8.86 -5.44 -16.16
CA PRO A 84 9.76 -5.42 -15.01
C PRO A 84 9.53 -4.19 -14.13
N ASN A 85 10.16 -4.22 -12.94
CA ASN A 85 10.20 -3.12 -11.97
C ASN A 85 8.85 -2.77 -11.33
N GLU A 86 7.90 -3.70 -11.34
CA GLU A 86 6.65 -3.56 -10.60
C GLU A 86 6.90 -3.74 -9.09
N ARG A 87 6.36 -2.85 -8.28
CA ARG A 87 6.54 -2.86 -6.82
C ARG A 87 5.51 -3.79 -6.18
N ALA A 88 5.89 -5.02 -5.90
CA ALA A 88 4.99 -6.05 -5.37
C ALA A 88 4.15 -5.59 -4.16
N CYS A 89 4.70 -4.74 -3.30
CA CYS A 89 4.02 -4.29 -2.07
C CYS A 89 2.79 -3.40 -2.33
N VAL A 90 2.69 -2.75 -3.49
CA VAL A 90 1.57 -1.85 -3.84
C VAL A 90 0.86 -2.26 -5.12
N THR A 91 1.37 -3.24 -5.85
CA THR A 91 0.73 -3.75 -7.07
C THR A 91 -0.37 -4.74 -6.71
N PRO A 92 -1.65 -4.49 -7.10
CA PRO A 92 -2.74 -5.43 -6.86
C PRO A 92 -2.54 -6.77 -7.58
N ALA A 93 -2.89 -7.86 -6.91
CA ALA A 93 -2.97 -9.18 -7.52
C ALA A 93 -4.24 -9.26 -8.39
N GLN A 94 -4.08 -9.73 -9.63
CA GLN A 94 -5.17 -9.89 -10.59
C GLN A 94 -5.16 -11.31 -11.18
N ALA A 95 -6.33 -11.85 -11.47
CA ALA A 95 -6.48 -13.20 -11.99
C ALA A 95 -5.63 -13.41 -13.25
N GLY A 96 -4.90 -14.52 -13.29
CA GLY A 96 -4.07 -14.92 -14.43
C GLY A 96 -2.71 -14.23 -14.53
N GLN A 97 -2.37 -13.29 -13.64
CA GLN A 97 -1.07 -12.61 -13.67
C GLN A 97 0.09 -13.60 -13.57
N GLN A 98 1.11 -13.37 -14.40
CA GLN A 98 2.38 -14.10 -14.38
C GLN A 98 3.41 -13.23 -13.63
N ILE A 99 3.85 -13.69 -12.48
CA ILE A 99 4.83 -12.99 -11.65
C ILE A 99 6.14 -13.79 -11.65
N THR A 100 7.23 -13.14 -11.99
CA THR A 100 8.57 -13.72 -11.88
C THR A 100 9.44 -12.88 -10.96
N LEU A 101 10.30 -13.57 -10.20
CA LEU A 101 11.32 -12.91 -9.40
C LEU A 101 12.28 -12.17 -10.32
N GLN A 102 12.70 -11.00 -9.91
CA GLN A 102 13.50 -10.13 -10.76
C GLN A 102 15.00 -10.25 -10.44
N GLU A 103 15.79 -10.39 -11.48
CA GLU A 103 17.25 -10.30 -11.41
C GLU A 103 17.67 -8.83 -11.59
N GLY A 104 18.16 -8.23 -10.52
CA GLY A 104 18.62 -6.84 -10.53
C GLY A 104 17.50 -5.83 -10.82
N PHE A 105 17.83 -4.82 -11.64
CA PHE A 105 16.86 -3.90 -12.24
C PHE A 105 16.52 -4.38 -13.65
N GLY A 106 15.24 -4.67 -13.86
CA GLY A 106 14.75 -5.06 -15.17
C GLY A 106 14.90 -3.90 -16.17
N ARG A 107 15.24 -4.24 -17.40
CA ARG A 107 15.21 -3.27 -18.50
C ARG A 107 13.82 -3.30 -19.11
N PRO A 108 13.13 -2.15 -19.25
CA PRO A 108 11.91 -2.07 -20.02
C PRO A 108 12.15 -2.59 -21.45
N ASP A 109 11.19 -3.30 -21.99
CA ASP A 109 11.22 -3.66 -23.40
C ASP A 109 11.00 -2.38 -24.24
N MET A 110 12.08 -1.91 -24.83
CA MET A 110 12.05 -0.70 -25.68
C MET A 110 11.33 -0.94 -27.02
N ALA A 111 11.03 -2.20 -27.35
CA ALA A 111 10.22 -2.54 -28.53
C ALA A 111 8.71 -2.54 -28.21
N SER A 112 8.34 -2.49 -26.95
CA SER A 112 6.92 -2.30 -26.57
C SER A 112 6.46 -0.93 -27.06
N PRO A 113 5.27 -0.83 -27.67
CA PRO A 113 4.73 0.45 -28.08
C PRO A 113 4.66 1.38 -26.86
N ASP A 114 5.01 2.63 -27.05
CA ASP A 114 4.85 3.65 -26.03
C ASP A 114 3.41 3.59 -25.48
N PRO A 115 3.24 3.68 -24.15
CA PRO A 115 1.90 3.78 -23.61
C PRO A 115 1.20 4.97 -24.25
N ALA A 116 -0.07 4.81 -24.56
CA ALA A 116 -0.87 5.91 -25.10
C ALA A 116 -0.64 7.17 -24.23
N PRO A 117 -0.44 8.35 -24.85
CA PRO A 117 -0.17 9.56 -24.11
C PRO A 117 -1.28 9.81 -23.10
N ALA A 118 -0.90 10.16 -21.88
CA ALA A 118 -1.85 10.50 -20.83
C ALA A 118 -2.74 11.67 -21.32
N ARG A 119 -4.04 11.55 -21.05
CA ARG A 119 -4.98 12.62 -21.38
C ARG A 119 -4.71 13.82 -20.48
N LEU A 120 -4.35 14.97 -21.08
CA LEU A 120 -4.20 16.20 -20.35
C LEU A 120 -5.56 16.84 -20.06
N VAL A 121 -5.84 17.08 -18.79
CA VAL A 121 -7.08 17.70 -18.30
C VAL A 121 -6.73 18.91 -17.44
N ARG A 122 -7.44 20.02 -17.61
CA ARG A 122 -7.36 21.19 -16.71
C ARG A 122 -8.63 21.32 -15.88
N ARG A 123 -8.47 21.67 -14.60
CA ARG A 123 -9.58 21.93 -13.68
C ARG A 123 -9.24 23.04 -12.70
N GLU A 124 -10.22 23.86 -12.38
CA GLU A 124 -10.15 24.82 -11.29
C GLU A 124 -10.83 24.24 -10.05
N VAL A 125 -10.21 24.41 -8.89
CA VAL A 125 -10.70 23.88 -7.62
C VAL A 125 -10.53 24.93 -6.52
N PRO A 126 -11.58 25.26 -5.74
CA PRO A 126 -11.47 26.26 -4.68
C PRO A 126 -10.45 25.88 -3.60
N LEU A 127 -10.48 24.63 -3.14
CA LEU A 127 -9.60 24.11 -2.11
C LEU A 127 -9.13 22.69 -2.46
N VAL A 128 -7.81 22.51 -2.49
CA VAL A 128 -7.18 21.19 -2.61
C VAL A 128 -6.53 20.83 -1.28
N ILE A 129 -6.74 19.60 -0.84
CA ILE A 129 -6.05 19.00 0.31
C ILE A 129 -5.20 17.84 -0.19
N ILE A 130 -3.90 17.90 0.02
CA ILE A 130 -2.96 16.85 -0.37
C ILE A 130 -2.75 15.91 0.81
N GLY A 131 -3.25 14.70 0.71
CA GLY A 131 -3.23 13.65 1.74
C GLY A 131 -4.60 13.43 2.39
N GLY A 132 -5.16 12.24 2.20
CA GLY A 132 -6.43 11.78 2.75
C GLY A 132 -6.30 11.06 4.10
N GLY A 133 -5.26 11.38 4.90
CA GLY A 133 -5.14 10.92 6.27
C GLY A 133 -6.08 11.64 7.24
N PRO A 134 -6.05 11.32 8.56
CA PRO A 134 -6.95 11.93 9.54
C PRO A 134 -6.91 13.45 9.51
N GLY A 135 -5.73 14.05 9.42
CA GLY A 135 -5.57 15.51 9.36
C GLY A 135 -6.22 16.12 8.12
N GLY A 136 -5.99 15.52 6.94
CA GLY A 136 -6.57 16.00 5.69
C GLY A 136 -8.09 15.84 5.64
N LEU A 137 -8.62 14.70 6.09
CA LEU A 137 -10.06 14.47 6.15
C LEU A 137 -10.76 15.41 7.15
N SER A 138 -10.15 15.64 8.32
CA SER A 138 -10.67 16.60 9.31
C SER A 138 -10.66 18.03 8.77
N ALA A 139 -9.61 18.42 8.05
CA ALA A 139 -9.54 19.71 7.38
C ALA A 139 -10.61 19.85 6.29
N ALA A 140 -10.86 18.76 5.53
CA ALA A 140 -11.90 18.73 4.52
C ALA A 140 -13.30 18.91 5.12
N ILE A 141 -13.60 18.21 6.22
CA ILE A 141 -14.87 18.33 6.95
C ILE A 141 -15.05 19.78 7.46
N ALA A 142 -14.02 20.34 8.11
CA ALA A 142 -14.07 21.68 8.63
C ALA A 142 -14.34 22.72 7.52
N ALA A 143 -13.65 22.61 6.39
CA ALA A 143 -13.87 23.49 5.25
C ALA A 143 -15.24 23.30 4.61
N ALA A 144 -15.70 22.07 4.45
CA ALA A 144 -17.01 21.78 3.88
C ALA A 144 -18.16 22.33 4.72
N ASN A 145 -18.03 22.30 6.05
CA ASN A 145 -19.02 22.88 6.97
C ASN A 145 -19.10 24.42 6.89
N THR A 146 -18.13 25.10 6.30
CA THR A 146 -18.20 26.54 5.98
C THR A 146 -18.76 26.80 4.57
N GLY A 147 -19.19 25.76 3.86
CA GLY A 147 -19.70 25.84 2.49
C GLY A 147 -18.66 25.74 1.38
N ALA A 148 -17.39 25.45 1.70
CA ALA A 148 -16.35 25.29 0.70
C ALA A 148 -16.50 23.96 -0.07
N LYS A 149 -16.16 23.99 -1.37
CA LYS A 149 -15.99 22.78 -2.18
C LYS A 149 -14.52 22.34 -2.05
N VAL A 150 -14.31 21.08 -1.69
CA VAL A 150 -12.98 20.54 -1.34
C VAL A 150 -12.67 19.35 -2.22
N LEU A 151 -11.46 19.32 -2.77
CA LEU A 151 -10.86 18.15 -3.39
C LEU A 151 -9.75 17.62 -2.49
N VAL A 152 -9.89 16.40 -1.98
CA VAL A 152 -8.83 15.67 -1.29
C VAL A 152 -8.14 14.75 -2.29
N ILE A 153 -6.81 14.76 -2.33
CA ILE A 153 -6.00 13.91 -3.21
C ILE A 153 -5.16 12.99 -2.34
N ASP A 154 -5.28 11.68 -2.54
CA ASP A 154 -4.50 10.66 -1.83
C ASP A 154 -3.88 9.66 -2.81
N GLU A 155 -2.61 9.34 -2.61
CA GLU A 155 -1.87 8.38 -3.46
C GLU A 155 -2.27 6.92 -3.21
N ASN A 156 -2.92 6.64 -2.09
CA ASN A 156 -3.36 5.30 -1.75
C ASN A 156 -4.69 4.95 -2.43
N LEU A 157 -4.96 3.66 -2.58
CA LEU A 157 -6.22 3.15 -3.12
C LEU A 157 -7.43 3.53 -2.27
N GLN A 158 -7.22 3.86 -0.99
CA GLN A 158 -8.25 4.35 -0.08
C GLN A 158 -7.66 5.37 0.89
N ALA A 159 -8.41 6.41 1.18
CA ALA A 159 -8.07 7.39 2.20
C ALA A 159 -8.05 6.75 3.62
N GLY A 160 -7.48 7.46 4.59
CA GLY A 160 -7.35 7.03 5.99
C GLY A 160 -5.93 7.16 6.53
N GLY A 161 -4.95 7.31 5.64
CA GLY A 161 -3.54 7.46 6.01
C GLY A 161 -3.01 6.22 6.74
N GLN A 162 -2.05 6.42 7.64
CA GLN A 162 -1.40 5.30 8.33
C GLN A 162 -2.19 4.81 9.55
N ILE A 163 -2.94 5.67 10.22
CA ILE A 163 -3.68 5.33 11.45
C ILE A 163 -5.00 4.64 11.09
N TYR A 164 -5.83 5.26 10.26
CA TYR A 164 -7.14 4.75 9.87
C TYR A 164 -7.08 3.95 8.56
N ARG A 165 -6.03 3.15 8.43
CA ARG A 165 -5.78 2.33 7.25
C ARG A 165 -6.92 1.33 7.04
N GLN A 166 -7.54 1.40 5.86
CA GLN A 166 -8.66 0.55 5.50
C GLN A 166 -8.20 -0.76 4.88
N LEU A 167 -9.03 -1.80 5.02
CA LEU A 167 -8.90 -3.04 4.27
C LEU A 167 -9.26 -2.82 2.79
N PRO A 168 -8.80 -3.68 1.86
CA PRO A 168 -9.29 -3.65 0.49
C PRO A 168 -10.81 -3.63 0.41
N GLN A 169 -11.37 -2.88 -0.54
CA GLN A 169 -12.83 -2.73 -0.68
C GLN A 169 -13.56 -4.05 -0.94
N THR A 170 -12.86 -5.04 -1.48
CA THR A 170 -13.38 -6.38 -1.73
C THR A 170 -13.47 -7.25 -0.48
N PHE A 171 -12.83 -6.84 0.62
CA PHE A 171 -12.86 -7.56 1.88
C PHE A 171 -14.10 -7.14 2.69
N GLN A 172 -14.85 -8.12 3.17
CA GLN A 172 -16.01 -7.89 4.02
C GLN A 172 -15.61 -8.03 5.50
N VAL A 173 -15.91 -7.02 6.30
CA VAL A 173 -15.61 -6.99 7.73
C VAL A 173 -16.83 -7.47 8.49
N GLU A 174 -16.72 -8.61 9.17
CA GLU A 174 -17.80 -9.21 9.96
C GLU A 174 -18.03 -8.44 11.26
N ALA A 175 -16.94 -8.08 11.95
CA ALA A 175 -16.98 -7.37 13.22
C ALA A 175 -15.89 -6.30 13.29
N PRO A 176 -16.21 -5.02 13.07
CA PRO A 176 -15.23 -3.92 13.06
C PRO A 176 -14.35 -3.85 14.31
N ALA A 177 -14.90 -4.16 15.49
CA ALA A 177 -14.16 -4.12 16.76
C ALA A 177 -12.97 -5.10 16.81
N ILE A 178 -13.00 -6.20 16.04
CA ILE A 178 -11.90 -7.17 15.96
C ILE A 178 -10.67 -6.55 15.27
N LEU A 179 -10.86 -5.51 14.47
CA LEU A 179 -9.79 -4.82 13.74
C LEU A 179 -9.10 -3.73 14.57
N GLY A 180 -9.60 -3.50 15.79
CA GLY A 180 -9.07 -2.51 16.74
C GLY A 180 -9.79 -1.16 16.72
N SER A 181 -9.54 -0.35 17.76
CA SER A 181 -10.16 0.97 17.96
C SER A 181 -9.88 1.91 16.79
N ASP A 182 -8.66 1.96 16.29
CA ASP A 182 -8.30 2.80 15.14
C ASP A 182 -9.21 2.57 13.93
N TYR A 183 -9.60 1.31 13.67
CA TYR A 183 -10.49 0.99 12.57
C TYR A 183 -11.90 1.50 12.81
N VAL A 184 -12.40 1.39 14.05
CA VAL A 184 -13.72 1.87 14.45
C VAL A 184 -13.78 3.40 14.38
N ASP A 185 -12.77 4.08 14.92
CA ASP A 185 -12.66 5.55 14.92
C ASP A 185 -12.57 6.09 13.49
N GLY A 186 -11.80 5.41 12.63
CA GLY A 186 -11.70 5.74 11.21
C GLY A 186 -13.06 5.69 10.51
N ARG A 187 -13.89 4.71 10.80
CA ARG A 187 -15.24 4.62 10.21
C ARG A 187 -16.13 5.81 10.58
N SER A 188 -16.02 6.33 11.81
CA SER A 188 -16.74 7.54 12.21
C SER A 188 -16.32 8.75 11.36
N LEU A 189 -15.01 8.93 11.15
CA LEU A 189 -14.49 10.00 10.30
C LEU A 189 -14.95 9.86 8.84
N PHE A 190 -14.92 8.65 8.29
CA PHE A 190 -15.41 8.38 6.93
C PHE A 190 -16.92 8.61 6.80
N GLY A 191 -17.70 8.30 7.85
CA GLY A 191 -19.15 8.61 7.89
C GLY A 191 -19.40 10.10 7.73
N GLN A 192 -18.68 10.95 8.48
CA GLN A 192 -18.81 12.40 8.36
C GLN A 192 -18.42 12.91 6.95
N VAL A 193 -17.36 12.35 6.36
CA VAL A 193 -16.99 12.70 4.98
C VAL A 193 -18.08 12.30 3.99
N GLN A 194 -18.71 11.15 4.17
CA GLN A 194 -19.79 10.66 3.31
C GLN A 194 -21.05 11.54 3.41
N GLU A 195 -21.39 12.02 4.60
CA GLU A 195 -22.48 12.96 4.81
C GLU A 195 -22.26 14.28 4.05
N LEU A 196 -21.00 14.68 3.88
CA LEU A 196 -20.58 15.88 3.16
C LEU A 196 -20.14 15.59 1.71
N SER A 197 -20.55 14.48 1.13
CA SER A 197 -20.13 14.04 -0.22
C SER A 197 -20.54 15.01 -1.35
N ASN A 198 -21.51 15.88 -1.12
CA ASN A 198 -21.85 16.97 -2.02
C ASN A 198 -20.83 18.12 -2.02
N ALA A 199 -20.00 18.25 -1.00
CA ALA A 199 -18.99 19.29 -0.84
C ALA A 199 -17.56 18.74 -0.91
N ILE A 200 -17.33 17.49 -0.46
CA ILE A 200 -16.02 16.85 -0.44
C ILE A 200 -15.94 15.81 -1.57
N THR A 201 -14.95 15.94 -2.42
CA THR A 201 -14.56 14.92 -3.40
C THR A 201 -13.22 14.34 -3.01
N ILE A 202 -13.10 13.01 -2.99
CA ILE A 202 -11.81 12.34 -2.75
C ILE A 202 -11.33 11.69 -4.05
N TRP A 203 -10.10 11.98 -4.44
CA TRP A 203 -9.36 11.26 -5.44
C TRP A 203 -8.38 10.32 -4.76
N ASN A 204 -8.69 9.05 -4.76
CA ASN A 204 -7.76 7.99 -4.42
C ASN A 204 -6.95 7.57 -5.64
N ASP A 205 -5.83 6.86 -5.42
CA ASP A 205 -4.91 6.44 -6.48
C ASP A 205 -4.49 7.62 -7.36
N ALA A 206 -4.23 8.76 -6.72
CA ALA A 206 -3.90 10.01 -7.38
C ALA A 206 -2.64 10.61 -6.78
N LEU A 207 -1.62 10.81 -7.60
CA LEU A 207 -0.30 11.28 -7.17
C LEU A 207 -0.07 12.72 -7.58
N VAL A 208 0.21 13.58 -6.60
CA VAL A 208 0.66 14.95 -6.83
C VAL A 208 2.16 14.95 -7.12
N TRP A 209 2.55 15.34 -8.32
CA TRP A 209 3.95 15.39 -8.76
C TRP A 209 4.65 16.68 -8.37
N SER A 210 3.93 17.78 -8.48
CA SER A 210 4.48 19.09 -8.17
C SER A 210 3.39 20.08 -7.77
N VAL A 211 3.81 21.08 -7.02
CA VAL A 211 3.06 22.29 -6.74
C VAL A 211 3.89 23.44 -7.28
N GLY A 212 3.37 24.13 -8.27
CA GLY A 212 4.02 25.25 -8.93
C GLY A 212 3.61 26.60 -8.33
N GLU A 213 4.06 27.66 -8.97
CA GLU A 213 3.64 29.02 -8.66
C GLU A 213 2.12 29.17 -8.82
N SER A 214 1.53 30.10 -8.08
CA SER A 214 0.08 30.37 -8.12
C SER A 214 -0.81 29.15 -7.78
N ASN A 215 -0.31 28.22 -6.94
CA ASN A 215 -1.06 27.04 -6.49
C ASN A 215 -1.49 26.10 -7.64
N GLN A 216 -0.74 26.02 -8.70
CA GLN A 216 -0.96 25.04 -9.75
C GLN A 216 -0.35 23.69 -9.36
N LEU A 217 -1.16 22.62 -9.43
CA LEU A 217 -0.69 21.26 -9.14
C LEU A 217 -0.68 20.42 -10.42
N VAL A 218 0.30 19.53 -10.50
CA VAL A 218 0.36 18.47 -11.51
C VAL A 218 0.01 17.15 -10.83
N VAL A 219 -1.03 16.50 -11.28
CA VAL A 219 -1.56 15.27 -10.66
C VAL A 219 -1.72 14.19 -11.72
N THR A 220 -1.26 12.97 -11.43
CA THR A 220 -1.64 11.78 -12.22
C THR A 220 -2.76 11.03 -11.52
N ARG A 221 -3.76 10.59 -12.29
CA ARG A 221 -4.86 9.76 -11.83
C ARG A 221 -5.30 8.82 -12.95
N GLY A 222 -5.07 7.53 -12.75
CA GLY A 222 -5.28 6.56 -13.83
C GLY A 222 -4.47 6.92 -15.06
N ASN A 223 -5.14 7.10 -16.22
CA ASN A 223 -4.49 7.51 -17.48
C ASN A 223 -4.63 9.02 -17.76
N GLU A 224 -4.89 9.83 -16.75
CA GLU A 224 -4.98 11.29 -16.88
C GLU A 224 -3.80 11.99 -16.23
N LEU A 225 -3.29 13.02 -16.89
CA LEU A 225 -2.43 14.04 -16.31
C LEU A 225 -3.29 15.28 -16.09
N VAL A 226 -3.52 15.63 -14.84
CA VAL A 226 -4.44 16.71 -14.48
C VAL A 226 -3.64 17.92 -13.98
N LEU A 227 -3.85 19.06 -14.60
CA LEU A 227 -3.40 20.37 -14.12
C LEU A 227 -4.54 20.97 -13.29
N LEU A 228 -4.30 21.18 -12.00
CA LEU A 228 -5.27 21.78 -11.08
C LEU A 228 -4.82 23.19 -10.75
N ASP A 229 -5.68 24.16 -11.02
CA ASP A 229 -5.51 25.54 -10.58
C ASP A 229 -6.33 25.71 -9.28
N ALA A 230 -5.65 25.70 -8.12
CA ALA A 230 -6.28 25.77 -6.81
C ALA A 230 -6.24 27.20 -6.25
N LYS A 231 -7.36 27.68 -5.66
CA LYS A 231 -7.34 28.96 -4.93
C LYS A 231 -6.56 28.83 -3.62
N SER A 232 -6.67 27.68 -2.96
CA SER A 232 -5.96 27.38 -1.73
C SER A 232 -5.53 25.92 -1.68
N ILE A 233 -4.40 25.64 -1.02
CA ILE A 233 -3.87 24.30 -0.82
C ILE A 233 -3.61 24.07 0.67
N VAL A 234 -4.04 22.92 1.17
CA VAL A 234 -3.66 22.39 2.48
C VAL A 234 -2.76 21.18 2.26
N VAL A 235 -1.57 21.19 2.82
CA VAL A 235 -0.62 20.08 2.77
C VAL A 235 -0.79 19.23 4.01
N SER A 236 -1.24 18.00 3.85
CA SER A 236 -1.52 17.02 4.91
C SER A 236 -0.93 15.64 4.57
N THR A 237 0.25 15.63 3.97
CA THR A 237 0.92 14.44 3.42
C THR A 237 1.44 13.47 4.49
N GLY A 238 1.36 13.84 5.76
CA GLY A 238 1.77 12.99 6.88
C GLY A 238 3.29 12.80 6.95
N ALA A 239 3.70 11.61 7.36
CA ALA A 239 5.10 11.24 7.53
C ALA A 239 5.35 9.81 7.06
N TYR A 240 6.53 9.58 6.50
CA TYR A 240 7.05 8.26 6.16
C TYR A 240 8.14 7.83 7.15
N GLU A 241 8.24 6.54 7.39
CA GLU A 241 9.36 6.02 8.15
C GLU A 241 10.68 6.31 7.43
N ARG A 242 11.63 6.84 8.17
CA ARG A 242 13.01 6.97 7.73
C ARG A 242 13.77 5.71 8.14
N PRO A 243 14.04 4.78 7.23
CA PRO A 243 14.80 3.58 7.56
C PRO A 243 16.23 3.94 7.93
N VAL A 244 16.72 3.34 9.02
CA VAL A 244 18.12 3.45 9.39
C VAL A 244 18.85 2.20 8.87
N PRO A 245 19.83 2.35 7.97
CA PRO A 245 20.57 1.21 7.45
C PRO A 245 21.49 0.65 8.54
N VAL A 246 21.15 -0.52 9.03
CA VAL A 246 21.98 -1.33 9.93
C VAL A 246 22.51 -2.55 9.18
N PRO A 247 23.62 -3.18 9.57
CA PRO A 247 24.06 -4.41 8.94
C PRO A 247 22.95 -5.45 8.87
N GLY A 248 22.68 -5.96 7.67
CA GLY A 248 21.60 -6.92 7.43
C GLY A 248 20.20 -6.33 7.15
N TRP A 249 20.01 -4.99 7.18
CA TRP A 249 18.70 -4.36 6.94
C TRP A 249 18.06 -4.71 5.59
N THR A 250 18.84 -5.18 4.64
CA THR A 250 18.39 -5.56 3.30
C THR A 250 18.03 -7.03 3.14
N LEU A 251 18.25 -7.85 4.18
CA LEU A 251 17.96 -9.28 4.13
C LEU A 251 16.45 -9.54 4.00
N PRO A 252 16.05 -10.57 3.26
CA PRO A 252 14.65 -10.99 3.19
C PRO A 252 14.08 -11.31 4.58
N GLY A 253 12.95 -10.67 4.92
CA GLY A 253 12.33 -10.79 6.24
C GLY A 253 12.67 -9.65 7.19
N VAL A 254 13.64 -8.80 6.87
CA VAL A 254 13.84 -7.53 7.56
C VAL A 254 12.93 -6.49 6.92
N MET A 255 12.15 -5.78 7.74
CA MET A 255 11.23 -4.74 7.27
C MET A 255 11.09 -3.62 8.29
N THR A 256 10.56 -2.49 7.87
CA THR A 256 10.24 -1.40 8.79
C THR A 256 9.02 -1.76 9.65
N ALA A 257 8.88 -1.15 10.82
CA ALA A 257 7.73 -1.36 11.70
C ALA A 257 6.42 -0.99 10.99
N GLY A 258 6.39 0.14 10.26
CA GLY A 258 5.24 0.53 9.45
C GLY A 258 4.99 -0.42 8.29
N GLY A 259 6.04 -0.98 7.68
CA GLY A 259 5.89 -2.02 6.66
C GLY A 259 5.17 -3.27 7.19
N ALA A 260 5.53 -3.72 8.39
CA ALA A 260 4.83 -4.81 9.06
C ALA A 260 3.38 -4.43 9.41
N GLN A 261 3.16 -3.20 9.87
CA GLN A 261 1.83 -2.68 10.16
C GLN A 261 0.94 -2.63 8.90
N VAL A 262 1.48 -2.28 7.73
CA VAL A 262 0.73 -2.31 6.46
C VAL A 262 0.24 -3.72 6.16
N LEU A 263 1.09 -4.73 6.28
CA LEU A 263 0.69 -6.13 6.06
C LEU A 263 -0.41 -6.54 7.05
N LEU A 264 -0.30 -6.18 8.31
CA LEU A 264 -1.28 -6.55 9.35
C LEU A 264 -2.61 -5.80 9.19
N LYS A 265 -2.59 -4.48 9.07
CA LYS A 265 -3.80 -3.64 9.06
C LYS A 265 -4.50 -3.63 7.71
N ASN A 266 -3.75 -3.50 6.62
CA ASN A 266 -4.32 -3.35 5.28
C ASN A 266 -4.58 -4.70 4.62
N GLN A 267 -3.68 -5.66 4.75
CA GLN A 267 -3.73 -6.92 4.03
C GLN A 267 -4.14 -8.12 4.90
N ARG A 268 -4.22 -7.96 6.22
CA ARG A 268 -4.49 -9.04 7.16
C ARG A 268 -3.57 -10.24 6.93
N VAL A 269 -2.27 -9.96 6.79
CA VAL A 269 -1.21 -10.97 6.60
C VAL A 269 -0.14 -10.77 7.65
N ARG A 270 0.25 -11.85 8.35
CA ARG A 270 1.38 -11.82 9.28
C ARG A 270 2.69 -11.75 8.50
N PRO A 271 3.60 -10.83 8.81
CA PRO A 271 4.95 -10.83 8.22
C PRO A 271 5.78 -12.07 8.61
N GLY A 272 5.40 -12.74 9.68
CA GLY A 272 6.02 -13.97 10.17
C GLY A 272 5.32 -14.48 11.42
N ARG A 273 5.78 -15.59 12.00
CA ARG A 273 5.25 -16.12 13.26
C ARG A 273 6.00 -15.58 14.47
N ARG A 274 7.31 -15.45 14.34
CA ARG A 274 8.22 -14.90 15.34
C ARG A 274 8.88 -13.67 14.77
N VAL A 275 8.90 -12.59 15.51
CA VAL A 275 9.43 -11.30 15.09
C VAL A 275 10.30 -10.72 16.17
N LEU A 276 11.49 -10.29 15.78
CA LEU A 276 12.36 -9.47 16.60
C LEU A 276 12.08 -8.00 16.24
N LEU A 277 11.69 -7.19 17.23
CA LEU A 277 11.54 -5.75 17.08
C LEU A 277 12.80 -5.05 17.62
N ALA A 278 13.41 -4.22 16.80
CA ALA A 278 14.59 -3.45 17.17
C ALA A 278 14.41 -1.97 16.89
N GLY A 279 14.75 -1.12 17.87
CA GLY A 279 14.68 0.35 17.77
C GLY A 279 14.22 1.00 19.07
N ASN A 280 13.83 2.27 19.04
CA ASN A 280 13.58 3.06 20.24
C ASN A 280 12.38 4.02 20.17
N GLY A 281 11.54 3.90 19.15
CA GLY A 281 10.39 4.81 18.98
C GLY A 281 9.08 4.27 19.55
N PRO A 282 8.11 5.13 19.91
CA PRO A 282 6.82 4.72 20.45
C PRO A 282 5.99 3.88 19.46
N LEU A 283 6.18 4.07 18.15
CA LEU A 283 5.50 3.27 17.13
C LEU A 283 5.77 1.76 17.29
N GLN A 284 6.96 1.38 17.76
CA GLN A 284 7.30 -0.03 17.95
C GLN A 284 6.42 -0.70 19.00
N LEU A 285 6.06 -0.01 20.08
CA LEU A 285 5.17 -0.56 21.10
C LEU A 285 3.76 -0.80 20.53
N VAL A 286 3.28 0.13 19.70
CA VAL A 286 1.99 -0.01 19.02
C VAL A 286 2.02 -1.20 18.06
N VAL A 287 3.08 -1.31 17.26
CA VAL A 287 3.23 -2.42 16.29
C VAL A 287 3.43 -3.75 17.00
N ALA A 288 4.20 -3.78 18.12
CA ALA A 288 4.34 -4.98 18.94
C ALA A 288 2.99 -5.50 19.44
N ASN A 289 2.15 -4.60 19.98
CA ASN A 289 0.82 -4.97 20.44
C ASN A 289 -0.04 -5.53 19.28
N GLN A 290 -0.04 -4.86 18.13
CA GLN A 290 -0.77 -5.33 16.93
C GLN A 290 -0.28 -6.71 16.45
N MET A 291 1.01 -7.00 16.58
CA MET A 291 1.58 -8.31 16.25
C MET A 291 1.14 -9.39 17.25
N LEU A 292 1.12 -9.07 18.55
CA LEU A 292 0.63 -9.98 19.60
C LEU A 292 -0.86 -10.29 19.39
N ASP A 293 -1.68 -9.28 19.12
CA ASP A 293 -3.11 -9.43 18.81
C ASP A 293 -3.34 -10.27 17.55
N ALA A 294 -2.41 -10.24 16.60
CA ALA A 294 -2.41 -11.08 15.41
C ALA A 294 -1.92 -12.52 15.66
N GLY A 295 -1.60 -12.88 16.92
CA GLY A 295 -1.13 -14.20 17.30
C GLY A 295 0.30 -14.49 16.90
N MET A 296 1.16 -13.46 16.85
CA MET A 296 2.60 -13.57 16.59
C MET A 296 3.37 -13.59 17.91
N GLU A 297 4.53 -14.23 17.90
CA GLU A 297 5.51 -14.16 19.00
C GLU A 297 6.44 -12.96 18.74
N VAL A 298 6.45 -12.00 19.65
CA VAL A 298 7.34 -10.83 19.60
C VAL A 298 8.48 -11.04 20.61
N ILE A 299 9.73 -10.89 20.16
CA ILE A 299 10.93 -11.11 20.93
C ILE A 299 11.63 -9.76 21.18
#